data_634fdf47cdd87d9cbfbc268e351c8070
#
_entry.id   634fdf47cdd87d9cbfbc268e351c8070
#
_cell.length_a   1.000
_cell.length_b   1.000
_cell.length_c   1.000
_cell.angle_alpha   90.00
_cell.angle_beta   90.00
_cell.angle_gamma   90.00
#
_symmetry.space_group_name_H-M   'P 1'
#
loop_
_entity.id
_entity.type
_entity.pdbx_description
1 polymer ?
#
loop_
_entity_poly.entity_id
_entity_poly.type
_entity_poly.pdbx_seq_one_letter_code
_entity_poly.pdbx_strand_id
1 'polypeptide(L)'
;MRQGKLILIPNLIGENNIDNGITKKIIDTIIETDFFIVENIKSARRFIKKVVPNKIIDNITFFAYGKHDNLDLQEDFLKNILLGNDVGLIS
;
A
#
# COMPACT_ATOMS: atom_id res chain seq x y z
N MET A 1 12.39 -17.74 -10.82
CA MET A 1 12.11 -16.93 -9.63
C MET A 1 10.95 -16.00 -9.92
N ARG A 2 10.00 -15.96 -9.02
CA ARG A 2 8.78 -15.19 -9.21
C ARG A 2 9.01 -13.72 -8.88
N GLN A 3 8.54 -12.85 -9.75
CA GLN A 3 8.55 -11.42 -9.49
C GLN A 3 7.32 -11.03 -8.65
N GLY A 4 7.45 -9.95 -7.89
CA GLY A 4 6.33 -9.39 -7.18
C GLY A 4 5.38 -8.66 -8.10
N LYS A 5 4.28 -8.17 -7.54
CA LYS A 5 3.23 -7.49 -8.28
C LYS A 5 3.03 -6.09 -7.74
N LEU A 6 2.64 -5.18 -8.62
CA LEU A 6 2.16 -3.86 -8.21
C LEU A 6 0.63 -3.94 -8.17
N ILE A 7 0.05 -3.70 -7.01
CA ILE A 7 -1.38 -3.89 -6.79
C ILE A 7 -2.01 -2.54 -6.47
N LEU A 8 -3.01 -2.15 -7.24
CA LEU A 8 -3.72 -0.89 -7.01
C LEU A 8 -4.78 -1.07 -5.92
N ILE A 9 -4.76 -0.20 -4.93
CA ILE A 9 -5.68 -0.25 -3.81
C ILE A 9 -6.37 1.11 -3.69
N PRO A 10 -7.69 1.19 -3.89
CA PRO A 10 -8.39 2.47 -3.74
C PRO A 10 -8.49 2.87 -2.29
N ASN A 11 -8.25 4.15 -2.01
CA ASN A 11 -8.40 4.69 -0.66
C ASN A 11 -9.81 5.26 -0.51
N LEU A 12 -10.61 4.60 0.30
CA LEU A 12 -12.02 4.96 0.50
C LEU A 12 -12.28 5.62 1.85
N ILE A 13 -11.23 5.95 2.60
CA ILE A 13 -11.39 6.69 3.85
C ILE A 13 -11.96 8.06 3.54
N GLY A 14 -12.91 8.48 4.36
CA GLY A 14 -13.60 9.75 4.16
C GLY A 14 -14.91 9.60 3.43
N GLU A 15 -15.09 8.50 2.76
CA GLU A 15 -16.37 8.13 2.17
C GLU A 15 -17.14 7.27 3.16
N ASN A 16 -18.43 7.43 3.25
CA ASN A 16 -19.23 6.60 4.15
C ASN A 16 -19.56 5.25 3.55
N ASN A 17 -18.73 4.79 2.64
CA ASN A 17 -18.97 3.56 1.91
C ASN A 17 -17.81 2.59 1.99
N ILE A 18 -17.00 2.68 3.05
CA ILE A 18 -15.85 1.80 3.19
C ILE A 18 -16.28 0.33 3.18
N ASP A 19 -17.40 0.02 3.78
CA ASP A 19 -17.89 -1.36 3.82
C ASP A 19 -18.40 -1.83 2.46
N ASN A 20 -18.76 -0.90 1.58
CA ASN A 20 -19.25 -1.23 0.25
C ASN A 20 -18.12 -1.31 -0.78
N GLY A 21 -17.01 -0.61 -0.52
CA GLY A 21 -15.91 -0.54 -1.47
C GLY A 21 -14.73 -1.44 -1.14
N ILE A 22 -14.68 -1.95 0.08
CA ILE A 22 -13.58 -2.80 0.52
C ILE A 22 -14.00 -4.26 0.41
N THR A 23 -13.33 -4.97 -0.49
CA THR A 23 -13.61 -6.39 -0.71
C THR A 23 -12.65 -7.24 0.11
N LYS A 24 -13.00 -8.52 0.26
CA LYS A 24 -12.11 -9.47 0.92
C LYS A 24 -10.75 -9.50 0.22
N LYS A 25 -10.74 -9.38 -1.10
CA LYS A 25 -9.49 -9.38 -1.86
C LYS A 25 -8.59 -8.21 -1.46
N ILE A 26 -9.17 -7.03 -1.27
CA ILE A 26 -8.40 -5.86 -0.83
C ILE A 26 -7.86 -6.07 0.57
N ILE A 27 -8.68 -6.61 1.47
CA ILE A 27 -8.26 -6.89 2.84
C ILE A 27 -7.11 -7.88 2.84
N ASP A 28 -7.24 -8.97 2.11
CA ASP A 28 -6.19 -10.00 2.04
C ASP A 28 -4.91 -9.43 1.45
N THR A 29 -5.02 -8.59 0.43
CA THR A 29 -3.87 -7.93 -0.18
C THR A 29 -3.12 -7.09 0.83
N ILE A 30 -3.85 -6.29 1.63
CA ILE A 30 -3.22 -5.44 2.64
C ILE A 30 -2.55 -6.29 3.70
N ILE A 31 -3.19 -7.38 4.12
CA ILE A 31 -2.62 -8.28 5.12
C ILE A 31 -1.28 -8.86 4.65
N GLU A 32 -1.20 -9.24 3.38
CA GLU A 32 -0.05 -9.94 2.83
C GLU A 32 1.05 -9.01 2.32
N THR A 33 0.81 -7.71 2.25
CA THR A 33 1.73 -6.76 1.62
C THR A 33 2.41 -5.91 2.69
N ASP A 34 3.73 -5.77 2.58
CA ASP A 34 4.52 -4.98 3.53
C ASP A 34 5.18 -3.76 2.90
N PHE A 35 4.97 -3.53 1.61
CA PHE A 35 5.52 -2.40 0.87
C PHE A 35 4.39 -1.65 0.18
N PHE A 36 4.28 -0.36 0.45
CA PHE A 36 3.19 0.45 -0.11
C PHE A 36 3.73 1.76 -0.67
N ILE A 37 3.26 2.11 -1.86
CA ILE A 37 3.48 3.42 -2.46
C ILE A 37 2.25 4.26 -2.14
N VAL A 38 2.45 5.43 -1.55
CA VAL A 38 1.35 6.23 -1.05
C VAL A 38 1.61 7.70 -1.35
N GLU A 39 0.53 8.47 -1.48
CA GLU A 39 0.66 9.92 -1.63
C GLU A 39 0.98 10.56 -0.28
N ASN A 40 0.34 10.09 0.78
CA ASN A 40 0.51 10.61 2.13
C ASN A 40 0.62 9.45 3.11
N ILE A 41 1.75 9.35 3.78
CA ILE A 41 2.01 8.22 4.68
C ILE A 41 1.03 8.21 5.85
N LYS A 42 0.74 9.37 6.42
CA LYS A 42 -0.16 9.44 7.57
C LYS A 42 -1.56 8.95 7.21
N SER A 43 -2.07 9.36 6.06
CA SER A 43 -3.38 8.92 5.58
C SER A 43 -3.39 7.44 5.28
N ALA A 44 -2.31 6.92 4.69
CA ALA A 44 -2.20 5.51 4.36
C ALA A 44 -2.17 4.65 5.62
N ARG A 45 -1.43 5.06 6.63
CA ARG A 45 -1.40 4.34 7.91
C ARG A 45 -2.79 4.29 8.53
N ARG A 46 -3.51 5.40 8.48
CA ARG A 46 -4.88 5.47 9.01
C ARG A 46 -5.81 4.52 8.24
N PHE A 47 -5.69 4.52 6.93
CA PHE A 47 -6.49 3.66 6.07
C PHE A 47 -6.24 2.18 6.40
N ILE A 48 -4.98 1.78 6.45
CA ILE A 48 -4.63 0.39 6.73
C ILE A 48 -5.10 -0.02 8.11
N LYS A 49 -4.91 0.83 9.09
CA LYS A 49 -5.33 0.52 10.46
C LYS A 49 -6.86 0.38 10.57
N LYS A 50 -7.58 1.14 9.76
CA LYS A 50 -9.05 1.06 9.76
C LYS A 50 -9.54 -0.22 9.07
N VAL A 51 -8.89 -0.61 7.98
CA VAL A 51 -9.30 -1.79 7.21
C VAL A 51 -8.81 -3.08 7.84
N VAL A 52 -7.59 -3.08 8.36
CA VAL A 52 -6.96 -4.25 8.98
C VAL A 52 -6.37 -3.84 10.33
N PRO A 53 -7.21 -3.73 11.37
CA PRO A 53 -6.74 -3.21 12.67
C PRO A 53 -5.62 -4.00 13.31
N ASN A 54 -5.50 -5.27 12.98
CA ASN A 54 -4.49 -6.13 13.60
C ASN A 54 -3.15 -6.11 12.88
N LYS A 55 -3.07 -5.42 11.74
CA LYS A 55 -1.79 -5.35 11.03
C LYS A 55 -0.82 -4.45 11.79
N ILE A 56 0.44 -4.91 11.89
CA ILE A 56 1.47 -4.16 12.59
C ILE A 56 2.05 -3.13 11.64
N ILE A 57 1.67 -1.88 11.83
CA ILE A 57 2.03 -0.78 10.92
C ILE A 57 3.56 -0.58 10.88
N ASP A 58 4.24 -0.77 12.00
CA ASP A 58 5.68 -0.54 12.07
C ASP A 58 6.48 -1.51 11.20
N ASN A 59 5.88 -2.62 10.79
CA ASN A 59 6.54 -3.56 9.88
C ASN A 59 6.33 -3.23 8.41
N ILE A 60 5.60 -2.16 8.11
CA ILE A 60 5.32 -1.74 6.74
C ILE A 60 6.32 -0.70 6.30
N THR A 61 6.81 -0.84 5.07
CA THR A 61 7.65 0.16 4.43
C THR A 61 6.80 1.00 3.48
N PHE A 62 6.78 2.31 3.68
CA PHE A 62 6.01 3.23 2.84
C PHE A 62 6.94 4.04 1.96
N PHE A 63 6.56 4.19 0.69
CA PHE A 63 7.23 5.06 -0.26
C PHE A 63 6.26 6.17 -0.63
N ALA A 64 6.56 7.40 -0.24
CA ALA A 64 5.70 8.54 -0.52
C ALA A 64 6.04 9.16 -1.88
N TYR A 65 5.02 9.57 -2.62
CA TYR A 65 5.20 10.20 -3.91
C TYR A 65 4.46 11.53 -3.97
N GLY A 66 4.77 12.32 -5.01
CA GLY A 66 4.00 13.50 -5.35
C GLY A 66 4.51 14.82 -4.81
N LYS A 67 5.45 14.83 -3.89
CA LYS A 67 5.94 16.08 -3.29
C LYS A 67 7.36 16.44 -3.66
N HIS A 68 8.16 15.48 -4.07
CA HIS A 68 9.56 15.67 -4.33
C HIS A 68 9.99 14.92 -5.58
N ASP A 69 11.24 15.05 -5.93
CA ASP A 69 11.83 14.25 -6.98
C ASP A 69 11.72 12.78 -6.59
N ASN A 70 11.06 11.99 -7.42
CA ASN A 70 10.73 10.61 -7.11
C ASN A 70 11.60 9.60 -7.84
N LEU A 71 12.79 10.00 -8.29
CA LEU A 71 13.68 9.05 -8.95
C LEU A 71 14.06 7.91 -8.03
N ASP A 72 14.38 8.24 -6.79
CA ASP A 72 14.73 7.22 -5.80
C ASP A 72 13.55 6.30 -5.48
N LEU A 73 12.35 6.85 -5.47
CA LEU A 73 11.15 6.09 -5.22
C LEU A 73 10.96 5.01 -6.29
N GLN A 74 11.14 5.37 -7.57
CA GLN A 74 11.00 4.41 -8.65
C GLN A 74 11.98 3.26 -8.52
N GLU A 75 13.22 3.57 -8.19
CA GLU A 75 14.23 2.54 -8.02
C GLU A 75 13.89 1.62 -6.86
N ASP A 76 13.43 2.18 -5.75
CA ASP A 76 13.15 1.40 -4.55
C ASP A 76 12.01 0.42 -4.75
N PHE A 77 10.89 0.86 -5.33
CA PHE A 77 9.77 -0.06 -5.46
C PHE A 77 10.00 -1.08 -6.58
N LEU A 78 10.67 -0.68 -7.66
CA LEU A 78 11.02 -1.62 -8.73
C LEU A 78 11.96 -2.69 -8.20
N LYS A 79 12.92 -2.31 -7.37
CA LYS A 79 13.84 -3.25 -6.77
C LYS A 79 13.09 -4.30 -5.95
N ASN A 80 12.11 -3.87 -5.16
CA ASN A 80 11.34 -4.80 -4.35
C ASN A 80 10.51 -5.75 -5.20
N ILE A 81 9.92 -5.25 -6.28
CA ILE A 81 9.18 -6.10 -7.21
C ILE A 81 10.09 -7.15 -7.83
N LEU A 82 11.28 -6.74 -8.25
CA LEU A 82 12.23 -7.66 -8.85
C LEU A 82 12.73 -8.70 -7.87
N LEU A 83 12.72 -8.38 -6.58
CA LEU A 83 13.10 -9.33 -5.53
C LEU A 83 11.96 -10.27 -5.14
N GLY A 84 10.79 -10.13 -5.75
CA GLY A 84 9.66 -11.01 -5.49
C GLY A 84 8.67 -10.49 -4.48
N ASN A 85 8.81 -9.23 -4.05
CA ASN A 85 7.89 -8.63 -3.09
C ASN A 85 6.75 -7.91 -3.80
N ASP A 86 5.53 -8.12 -3.32
CA ASP A 86 4.39 -7.37 -3.81
C ASP A 86 4.41 -5.97 -3.22
N VAL A 87 3.98 -4.99 -4.02
CA VAL A 87 3.93 -3.59 -3.60
C VAL A 87 2.51 -3.07 -3.87
N GLY A 88 1.89 -2.50 -2.86
CA GLY A 88 0.55 -1.92 -2.99
C GLY A 88 0.64 -0.43 -3.27
N LEU A 89 -0.15 0.06 -4.21
CA LEU A 89 -0.29 1.49 -4.47
C LEU A 89 -1.65 1.94 -3.96
N ILE A 90 -1.62 2.77 -2.93
CA ILE A 90 -2.85 3.32 -2.34
C ILE A 90 -3.07 4.72 -2.90
N SER A 91 -4.17 4.89 -3.59
CA SER A 91 -4.49 6.16 -4.22
C SER A 91 -5.86 6.70 -3.81
#